data_7ee4cb396f214eb7158160f69b0a7ec4
#
_entry.id   7ee4cb396f214eb7158160f69b0a7ec4
#
_cell.length_a   1.000
_cell.length_b   1.000
_cell.length_c   1.000
_cell.angle_alpha   90.00
_cell.angle_beta   90.00
_cell.angle_gamma   90.00
#
_symmetry.space_group_name_H-M   'P 1'
#
loop_
_entity.id
_entity.type
_entity.pdbx_description
1 polymer ?
#
loop_
_entity_poly.entity_id
_entity_poly.type
_entity_poly.pdbx_seq_one_letter_code
_entity_poly.pdbx_strand_id
1 'polypeptide(L)'
;MLAALGGTLAFLGFAGFDLWPLALVAFLPGYSAVDLVRPRGTRAVLGVSLLFGFVTGWGGFYWLLHVLGVFSGFPPWLCALFASVLVVYVAGSFALAFWLYARARDRGFGPVPAAVAPALACELLYPMLFPFHYGASFHALPLVLQVADLGGPLLLTALAVAVSAARYEVGGALAAKRRPLPWRGPLAVAVYAAFVLAYGAWRLGVIDAQVAAAPKIGVGLVQANMGLLAKREDPFEGQVRHLDQSLALEAEHHPALIVWPESAFARFIPDRLWPDCRAR
;
A
#
# COMPACT_ATOMS: atom_id res chain seq x y z
N MET A 1 -7.55 -17.14 16.09
CA MET A 1 -8.24 -15.88 16.38
C MET A 1 -7.31 -14.65 16.28
N LEU A 2 -6.20 -14.56 17.05
CA LEU A 2 -5.31 -13.36 17.00
C LEU A 2 -4.79 -13.03 15.60
N ALA A 3 -4.33 -14.03 14.83
CA ALA A 3 -3.84 -13.79 13.46
C ALA A 3 -4.95 -13.24 12.53
N ALA A 4 -6.15 -13.77 12.63
CA ALA A 4 -7.29 -13.27 11.86
C ALA A 4 -7.67 -11.83 12.29
N LEU A 5 -7.69 -11.56 13.61
CA LEU A 5 -7.91 -10.20 14.12
C LEU A 5 -6.87 -9.21 13.57
N GLY A 6 -5.58 -9.57 13.62
CA GLY A 6 -4.52 -8.73 13.06
C GLY A 6 -4.69 -8.50 11.56
N GLY A 7 -5.01 -9.54 10.79
CA GLY A 7 -5.30 -9.43 9.37
C GLY A 7 -6.51 -8.53 9.07
N THR A 8 -7.57 -8.62 9.90
CA THR A 8 -8.73 -7.73 9.78
C THR A 8 -8.37 -6.27 10.05
N LEU A 9 -7.62 -6.00 11.10
CA LEU A 9 -7.13 -4.64 11.39
C LEU A 9 -6.22 -4.11 10.27
N ALA A 10 -5.42 -5.02 9.66
CA ALA A 10 -4.50 -4.65 8.61
C ALA A 10 -5.22 -4.16 7.34
N PHE A 11 -6.23 -4.89 6.86
CA PHE A 11 -6.95 -4.45 5.66
C PHE A 11 -7.88 -3.26 5.94
N LEU A 12 -8.50 -3.19 7.12
CA LEU A 12 -9.32 -2.03 7.49
C LEU A 12 -8.49 -0.74 7.64
N GLY A 13 -7.23 -0.86 8.05
CA GLY A 13 -6.28 0.25 8.11
C GLY A 13 -5.69 0.64 6.76
N PHE A 14 -5.93 -0.14 5.71
CA PHE A 14 -5.37 0.09 4.38
C PHE A 14 -6.24 1.04 3.54
N ALA A 15 -5.64 1.58 2.46
CA ALA A 15 -6.34 2.42 1.49
C ALA A 15 -7.58 1.73 0.94
N GLY A 16 -8.70 2.46 0.89
CA GLY A 16 -10.00 1.97 0.48
C GLY A 16 -10.98 1.72 1.64
N PHE A 17 -10.47 1.42 2.85
CA PHE A 17 -11.26 1.45 4.10
C PHE A 17 -10.91 2.67 4.96
N ASP A 18 -9.68 3.17 4.83
CA ASP A 18 -9.17 4.45 5.35
C ASP A 18 -9.19 4.62 6.88
N LEU A 19 -9.30 3.52 7.61
CA LEU A 19 -9.16 3.52 9.05
C LEU A 19 -7.67 3.46 9.45
N TRP A 20 -6.87 4.40 8.92
CA TRP A 20 -5.42 4.45 9.06
C TRP A 20 -4.88 4.24 10.50
N PRO A 21 -5.57 4.66 11.61
CA PRO A 21 -5.07 4.39 12.95
C PRO A 21 -4.93 2.90 13.25
N LEU A 22 -5.74 2.05 12.59
CA LEU A 22 -5.64 0.60 12.73
C LEU A 22 -4.34 0.05 12.16
N ALA A 23 -3.76 0.68 11.15
CA ALA A 23 -2.47 0.29 10.61
C ALA A 23 -1.35 0.31 11.65
N LEU A 24 -1.45 1.20 12.66
CA LEU A 24 -0.47 1.33 13.74
C LEU A 24 -0.59 0.25 14.82
N VAL A 25 -1.60 -0.60 14.78
CA VAL A 25 -1.86 -1.67 15.76
C VAL A 25 -2.10 -3.04 15.12
N ALA A 26 -2.26 -3.09 13.81
CA ALA A 26 -2.66 -4.29 13.07
C ALA A 26 -1.72 -5.48 13.26
N PHE A 27 -0.41 -5.23 13.33
CA PHE A 27 0.59 -6.29 13.49
C PHE A 27 0.72 -6.79 14.94
N LEU A 28 0.22 -6.06 15.94
CA LEU A 28 0.32 -6.45 17.34
C LEU A 28 -0.32 -7.83 17.62
N PRO A 29 -1.57 -8.11 17.20
CA PRO A 29 -2.14 -9.46 17.35
C PRO A 29 -1.36 -10.53 16.56
N GLY A 30 -0.77 -10.14 15.41
CA GLY A 30 0.09 -11.01 14.60
C GLY A 30 1.35 -11.44 15.36
N TYR A 31 2.08 -10.50 15.96
CA TYR A 31 3.25 -10.82 16.80
C TYR A 31 2.87 -11.67 18.00
N SER A 32 1.74 -11.37 18.65
CA SER A 32 1.22 -12.18 19.76
C SER A 32 0.92 -13.61 19.31
N ALA A 33 0.30 -13.78 18.15
CA ALA A 33 0.00 -15.11 17.59
C ALA A 33 1.27 -15.90 17.28
N VAL A 34 2.27 -15.24 16.65
CA VAL A 34 3.54 -15.87 16.30
C VAL A 34 4.31 -16.28 17.55
N ASP A 35 4.49 -15.38 18.53
CA ASP A 35 5.25 -15.68 19.74
C ASP A 35 4.57 -16.79 20.58
N LEU A 36 3.24 -16.89 20.57
CA LEU A 36 2.49 -17.96 21.22
C LEU A 36 2.72 -19.34 20.58
N VAL A 37 2.85 -19.39 19.25
CA VAL A 37 3.02 -20.68 18.55
C VAL A 37 4.48 -21.00 18.21
N ARG A 38 5.40 -20.05 18.36
CA ARG A 38 6.82 -20.22 18.05
C ARG A 38 7.46 -21.46 18.68
N PRO A 39 7.15 -21.82 19.96
CA PRO A 39 7.69 -23.06 20.55
C PRO A 39 7.21 -24.34 19.88
N ARG A 40 6.10 -24.29 19.11
CA ARG A 40 5.56 -25.42 18.34
C ARG A 40 6.27 -25.62 16.98
N GLY A 41 7.21 -24.77 16.63
CA GLY A 41 8.04 -24.87 15.45
C GLY A 41 7.54 -24.14 14.21
N THR A 42 8.33 -24.23 13.15
CA THR A 42 8.16 -23.45 11.90
C THR A 42 6.79 -23.60 11.25
N ARG A 43 6.23 -24.84 11.23
CA ARG A 43 4.90 -25.09 10.59
C ARG A 43 3.78 -24.31 11.27
N ALA A 44 3.82 -24.24 12.61
CA ALA A 44 2.81 -23.49 13.37
C ALA A 44 2.95 -21.98 13.13
N VAL A 45 4.18 -21.46 13.08
CA VAL A 45 4.46 -20.05 12.72
C VAL A 45 3.93 -19.75 11.33
N LEU A 46 4.29 -20.54 10.32
CA LEU A 46 3.82 -20.33 8.95
C LEU A 46 2.29 -20.38 8.85
N GLY A 47 1.64 -21.30 9.55
CA GLY A 47 0.18 -21.43 9.53
C GLY A 47 -0.53 -20.18 10.04
N VAL A 48 -0.12 -19.62 11.20
CA VAL A 48 -0.74 -18.40 11.73
C VAL A 48 -0.39 -17.18 10.90
N SER A 49 0.79 -17.13 10.30
CA SER A 49 1.25 -16.04 9.45
C SER A 49 0.53 -16.02 8.10
N LEU A 50 0.33 -17.19 7.49
CA LEU A 50 -0.51 -17.35 6.29
C LEU A 50 -1.96 -16.94 6.57
N LEU A 51 -2.51 -17.33 7.74
CA LEU A 51 -3.86 -16.89 8.13
C LEU A 51 -3.96 -15.37 8.23
N PHE A 52 -2.95 -14.71 8.85
CA PHE A 52 -2.89 -13.24 8.91
C PHE A 52 -2.90 -12.65 7.50
N GLY A 53 -1.96 -13.09 6.64
CA GLY A 53 -1.84 -12.58 5.27
C GLY A 53 -3.06 -12.90 4.40
N PHE A 54 -3.67 -14.08 4.57
CA PHE A 54 -4.88 -14.47 3.85
C PHE A 54 -6.07 -13.56 4.19
N VAL A 55 -6.29 -13.28 5.48
CA VAL A 55 -7.36 -12.37 5.90
C VAL A 55 -7.08 -10.95 5.42
N THR A 56 -5.82 -10.48 5.53
CA THR A 56 -5.43 -9.17 5.01
C THR A 56 -5.67 -9.09 3.50
N GLY A 57 -5.23 -10.09 2.75
CA GLY A 57 -5.37 -10.12 1.30
C GLY A 57 -6.84 -10.21 0.85
N TRP A 58 -7.65 -11.09 1.45
CA TRP A 58 -9.07 -11.18 1.09
C TRP A 58 -9.83 -9.87 1.37
N GLY A 59 -9.57 -9.23 2.51
CA GLY A 59 -10.17 -7.94 2.81
C GLY A 59 -9.68 -6.83 1.88
N GLY A 60 -8.37 -6.76 1.61
CA GLY A 60 -7.78 -5.71 0.79
C GLY A 60 -8.04 -5.85 -0.72
N PHE A 61 -8.16 -7.09 -1.22
CA PHE A 61 -8.36 -7.37 -2.65
C PHE A 61 -9.78 -7.83 -2.99
N TYR A 62 -10.79 -7.53 -2.16
CA TYR A 62 -12.20 -7.91 -2.42
C TYR A 62 -12.72 -7.46 -3.79
N TRP A 63 -12.26 -6.31 -4.28
CA TRP A 63 -12.58 -5.74 -5.59
C TRP A 63 -12.17 -6.65 -6.76
N LEU A 64 -11.21 -7.55 -6.54
CA LEU A 64 -10.73 -8.49 -7.55
C LEU A 64 -11.84 -9.44 -8.03
N LEU A 65 -12.81 -9.77 -7.18
CA LEU A 65 -13.97 -10.58 -7.57
C LEU A 65 -14.76 -9.92 -8.68
N HIS A 66 -15.01 -8.61 -8.54
CA HIS A 66 -15.72 -7.83 -9.55
C HIS A 66 -14.91 -7.74 -10.85
N VAL A 67 -13.62 -7.41 -10.73
CA VAL A 67 -12.73 -7.33 -11.91
C VAL A 67 -12.69 -8.64 -12.66
N LEU A 68 -12.46 -9.76 -11.99
CA LEU A 68 -12.45 -11.09 -12.63
C LEU A 68 -13.78 -11.39 -13.30
N GLY A 69 -14.92 -11.12 -12.65
CA GLY A 69 -16.24 -11.33 -13.23
C GLY A 69 -16.45 -10.53 -14.51
N VAL A 70 -16.11 -9.24 -14.50
CA VAL A 70 -16.27 -8.35 -15.66
C VAL A 70 -15.33 -8.72 -16.82
N PHE A 71 -14.07 -9.06 -16.52
CA PHE A 71 -13.08 -9.35 -17.57
C PHE A 71 -13.23 -10.74 -18.17
N SER A 72 -13.56 -11.75 -17.40
CA SER A 72 -13.60 -13.14 -17.87
C SER A 72 -15.00 -13.66 -18.15
N GLY A 73 -16.03 -13.02 -17.59
CA GLY A 73 -17.39 -13.56 -17.63
C GLY A 73 -17.57 -14.84 -16.79
N PHE A 74 -16.61 -15.17 -15.93
CA PHE A 74 -16.66 -16.39 -15.09
C PHE A 74 -17.74 -16.30 -14.03
N PRO A 75 -18.31 -17.45 -13.62
CA PRO A 75 -19.22 -17.49 -12.49
C PRO A 75 -18.52 -17.09 -11.19
N PRO A 76 -19.25 -16.54 -10.19
CA PRO A 76 -18.65 -15.97 -8.97
C PRO A 76 -17.73 -16.94 -8.21
N TRP A 77 -18.08 -18.23 -8.17
CA TRP A 77 -17.25 -19.23 -7.48
C TRP A 77 -15.87 -19.41 -8.12
N LEU A 78 -15.79 -19.32 -9.47
CA LEU A 78 -14.53 -19.45 -10.18
C LEU A 78 -13.68 -18.17 -10.02
N CYS A 79 -14.33 -17.00 -10.02
CA CYS A 79 -13.66 -15.75 -9.67
C CYS A 79 -13.08 -15.80 -8.25
N ALA A 80 -13.83 -16.33 -7.28
CA ALA A 80 -13.37 -16.51 -5.91
C ALA A 80 -12.18 -17.48 -5.81
N LEU A 81 -12.18 -18.56 -6.61
CA LEU A 81 -11.06 -19.50 -6.67
C LEU A 81 -9.78 -18.82 -7.17
N PHE A 82 -9.85 -18.11 -8.30
CA PHE A 82 -8.69 -17.39 -8.85
C PHE A 82 -8.20 -16.26 -7.93
N ALA A 83 -9.13 -15.50 -7.34
CA ALA A 83 -8.80 -14.49 -6.34
C ALA A 83 -8.09 -15.12 -5.13
N SER A 84 -8.56 -16.29 -4.67
CA SER A 84 -7.93 -17.02 -3.56
C SER A 84 -6.48 -17.44 -3.86
N VAL A 85 -6.19 -17.87 -5.09
CA VAL A 85 -4.81 -18.22 -5.50
C VAL A 85 -3.90 -17.01 -5.38
N LEU A 86 -4.33 -15.85 -5.90
CA LEU A 86 -3.55 -14.61 -5.77
C LEU A 86 -3.39 -14.19 -4.30
N VAL A 87 -4.46 -14.25 -3.51
CA VAL A 87 -4.44 -13.90 -2.10
C VAL A 87 -3.50 -14.81 -1.30
N VAL A 88 -3.49 -16.12 -1.57
CA VAL A 88 -2.53 -17.05 -0.94
C VAL A 88 -1.10 -16.71 -1.32
N TYR A 89 -0.86 -16.34 -2.59
CA TYR A 89 0.45 -15.87 -3.02
C TYR A 89 0.90 -14.62 -2.25
N VAL A 90 0.05 -13.59 -2.15
CA VAL A 90 0.32 -12.37 -1.38
C VAL A 90 0.52 -12.70 0.11
N ALA A 91 -0.29 -13.60 0.67
CA ALA A 91 -0.15 -14.06 2.06
C ALA A 91 1.22 -14.70 2.33
N GLY A 92 1.87 -15.25 1.30
CA GLY A 92 3.24 -15.77 1.38
C GLY A 92 4.27 -14.73 1.82
N SER A 93 4.11 -13.46 1.42
CA SER A 93 5.00 -12.37 1.85
C SER A 93 4.91 -12.11 3.35
N PHE A 94 3.68 -12.08 3.89
CA PHE A 94 3.45 -11.98 5.33
C PHE A 94 3.96 -13.21 6.08
N ALA A 95 3.76 -14.40 5.51
CA ALA A 95 4.26 -15.64 6.10
C ALA A 95 5.78 -15.64 6.21
N LEU A 96 6.47 -15.18 5.16
CA LEU A 96 7.93 -15.03 5.16
C LEU A 96 8.39 -13.99 6.18
N ALA A 97 7.76 -12.81 6.21
CA ALA A 97 8.10 -11.73 7.13
C ALA A 97 7.95 -12.16 8.60
N PHE A 98 6.83 -12.78 8.97
CA PHE A 98 6.61 -13.28 10.33
C PHE A 98 7.49 -14.49 10.68
N TRP A 99 7.82 -15.34 9.71
CA TRP A 99 8.78 -16.42 9.94
C TRP A 99 10.18 -15.87 10.21
N LEU A 100 10.63 -14.87 9.45
CA LEU A 100 11.90 -14.18 9.70
C LEU A 100 11.87 -13.44 11.03
N TYR A 101 10.74 -12.81 11.40
CA TYR A 101 10.53 -12.23 12.72
C TYR A 101 10.77 -13.29 13.81
N ALA A 102 10.11 -14.45 13.71
CA ALA A 102 10.28 -15.52 14.69
C ALA A 102 11.75 -15.97 14.80
N ARG A 103 12.46 -16.11 13.67
CA ARG A 103 13.89 -16.46 13.63
C ARG A 103 14.78 -15.38 14.27
N ALA A 104 14.48 -14.11 14.05
CA ALA A 104 15.18 -13.00 14.71
C ALA A 104 14.95 -13.02 16.23
N ARG A 105 13.70 -13.30 16.64
CA ARG A 105 13.34 -13.46 18.06
C ARG A 105 14.08 -14.64 18.72
N ASP A 106 14.24 -15.76 18.00
CA ASP A 106 15.01 -16.93 18.48
C ASP A 106 16.49 -16.59 18.67
N ARG A 107 17.03 -15.62 17.94
CA ARG A 107 18.41 -15.10 18.08
C ARG A 107 18.56 -13.99 19.13
N GLY A 108 17.50 -13.66 19.87
CA GLY A 108 17.53 -12.67 20.94
C GLY A 108 17.29 -11.22 20.51
N PHE A 109 16.97 -10.95 19.24
CA PHE A 109 16.61 -9.59 18.83
C PHE A 109 15.33 -9.13 19.52
N GLY A 110 15.27 -7.84 19.89
CA GLY A 110 14.05 -7.20 20.41
C GLY A 110 12.92 -7.20 19.36
N PRO A 111 11.65 -7.03 19.80
CA PRO A 111 10.51 -7.07 18.87
C PRO A 111 10.60 -6.06 17.72
N VAL A 112 11.04 -4.82 17.99
CA VAL A 112 11.10 -3.75 16.98
C VAL A 112 12.07 -4.11 15.82
N PRO A 113 13.37 -4.36 16.03
CA PRO A 113 14.26 -4.71 14.93
C PRO A 113 13.89 -6.05 14.27
N ALA A 114 13.39 -7.02 15.05
CA ALA A 114 12.94 -8.31 14.54
C ALA A 114 11.71 -8.17 13.60
N ALA A 115 10.88 -7.17 13.80
CA ALA A 115 9.69 -6.93 12.96
C ALA A 115 10.00 -6.07 11.72
N VAL A 116 10.71 -4.95 11.92
CA VAL A 116 10.91 -3.95 10.86
C VAL A 116 11.77 -4.50 9.71
N ALA A 117 12.94 -5.06 10.01
CA ALA A 117 13.86 -5.51 8.98
C ALA A 117 13.27 -6.60 8.06
N PRO A 118 12.61 -7.68 8.58
CA PRO A 118 11.94 -8.66 7.73
C PRO A 118 10.76 -8.10 6.94
N ALA A 119 9.96 -7.22 7.54
CA ALA A 119 8.82 -6.63 6.84
C ALA A 119 9.27 -5.82 5.62
N LEU A 120 10.27 -4.95 5.78
CA LEU A 120 10.82 -4.16 4.68
C LEU A 120 11.52 -5.03 3.63
N ALA A 121 12.29 -6.04 4.07
CA ALA A 121 12.95 -6.96 3.16
C ALA A 121 11.94 -7.74 2.31
N CYS A 122 10.85 -8.22 2.91
CA CYS A 122 9.81 -8.92 2.17
C CYS A 122 9.04 -7.97 1.25
N GLU A 123 8.71 -6.77 1.68
CA GLU A 123 8.01 -5.79 0.84
C GLU A 123 8.85 -5.35 -0.37
N LEU A 124 10.17 -5.28 -0.21
CA LEU A 124 11.09 -4.90 -1.28
C LEU A 124 11.43 -6.06 -2.23
N LEU A 125 11.63 -7.27 -1.70
CA LEU A 125 12.24 -8.39 -2.42
C LEU A 125 11.25 -9.49 -2.82
N TYR A 126 10.08 -9.56 -2.18
CA TYR A 126 9.08 -10.55 -2.55
C TYR A 126 8.48 -10.19 -3.91
N PRO A 127 8.51 -11.10 -4.90
CA PRO A 127 8.04 -10.78 -6.24
C PRO A 127 6.51 -10.63 -6.26
N MET A 128 6.03 -9.41 -6.21
CA MET A 128 4.60 -9.10 -6.26
C MET A 128 4.12 -8.91 -7.69
N LEU A 129 2.97 -9.49 -8.02
CA LEU A 129 2.31 -9.24 -9.31
C LEU A 129 1.84 -7.78 -9.41
N PHE A 130 1.28 -7.26 -8.32
CA PHE A 130 0.96 -5.83 -8.17
C PHE A 130 1.78 -5.29 -7.01
N PRO A 131 2.60 -4.24 -7.23
CA PRO A 131 3.33 -3.60 -6.14
C PRO A 131 2.38 -3.17 -5.04
N PHE A 132 2.61 -3.67 -3.85
CA PHE A 132 1.80 -3.41 -2.67
C PHE A 132 2.71 -2.94 -1.55
N HIS A 133 2.43 -1.76 -1.03
CA HIS A 133 3.17 -1.17 0.08
C HIS A 133 2.21 -0.87 1.22
N TYR A 134 2.46 -1.47 2.37
CA TYR A 134 1.58 -1.26 3.53
C TYR A 134 1.57 0.20 3.99
N GLY A 135 2.64 0.94 3.71
CA GLY A 135 2.73 2.39 3.92
C GLY A 135 1.65 3.21 3.23
N ALA A 136 0.99 2.68 2.18
CA ALA A 136 -0.15 3.33 1.54
C ALA A 136 -1.35 3.54 2.49
N SER A 137 -1.39 2.86 3.65
CA SER A 137 -2.35 3.14 4.72
C SER A 137 -2.38 4.61 5.18
N PHE A 138 -1.29 5.34 4.96
CA PHE A 138 -1.18 6.76 5.35
C PHE A 138 -1.46 7.74 4.21
N HIS A 139 -2.03 7.30 3.09
CA HIS A 139 -2.24 8.12 1.89
C HIS A 139 -3.05 9.41 2.16
N ALA A 140 -3.96 9.40 3.13
CA ALA A 140 -4.76 10.56 3.52
C ALA A 140 -4.04 11.50 4.51
N LEU A 141 -2.78 11.24 4.86
CA LEU A 141 -2.00 12.02 5.82
C LEU A 141 -0.82 12.74 5.15
N PRO A 142 -1.01 13.89 4.50
CA PRO A 142 0.05 14.60 3.77
C PRO A 142 1.30 14.83 4.61
N LEU A 143 1.15 15.15 5.90
CA LEU A 143 2.23 15.37 6.84
C LEU A 143 3.15 14.12 6.98
N VAL A 144 2.55 12.93 7.03
CA VAL A 144 3.27 11.66 7.19
C VAL A 144 3.86 11.20 5.85
N LEU A 145 3.16 11.45 4.74
CA LEU A 145 3.58 11.01 3.40
C LEU A 145 4.91 11.62 2.96
N GLN A 146 5.27 12.82 3.43
CA GLN A 146 6.47 13.53 2.96
C GLN A 146 7.76 12.73 3.14
N VAL A 147 7.82 11.85 4.15
CA VAL A 147 9.01 11.02 4.37
C VAL A 147 9.29 10.05 3.20
N ALA A 148 8.31 9.79 2.35
CA ALA A 148 8.48 9.01 1.15
C ALA A 148 9.47 9.62 0.14
N ASP A 149 9.73 10.93 0.19
CA ASP A 149 10.78 11.59 -0.59
C ASP A 149 12.17 10.97 -0.36
N LEU A 150 12.42 10.46 0.85
CA LEU A 150 13.73 9.97 1.28
C LEU A 150 13.97 8.49 0.95
N GLY A 151 12.94 7.67 1.03
CA GLY A 151 13.09 6.22 0.86
C GLY A 151 11.83 5.50 0.41
N GLY A 152 10.95 6.22 -0.27
CA GLY A 152 9.72 5.67 -0.82
C GLY A 152 8.73 5.20 0.24
N PRO A 153 7.73 4.41 -0.18
CA PRO A 153 6.68 3.92 0.71
C PRO A 153 7.19 2.99 1.81
N LEU A 154 8.40 2.44 1.66
CA LEU A 154 9.01 1.57 2.66
C LEU A 154 9.19 2.26 4.01
N LEU A 155 9.52 3.56 4.03
CA LEU A 155 9.63 4.30 5.29
C LEU A 155 8.28 4.41 6.00
N LEU A 156 7.20 4.54 5.26
CA LEU A 156 5.84 4.54 5.83
C LEU A 156 5.46 3.17 6.39
N THR A 157 5.79 2.10 5.66
CA THR A 157 5.63 0.72 6.17
C THR A 157 6.45 0.51 7.43
N ALA A 158 7.70 1.01 7.47
CA ALA A 158 8.54 0.96 8.67
C ALA A 158 7.85 1.61 9.86
N LEU A 159 7.18 2.76 9.67
CA LEU A 159 6.46 3.46 10.74
C LEU A 159 5.32 2.58 11.31
N ALA A 160 4.46 2.02 10.45
CA ALA A 160 3.34 1.18 10.87
C ALA A 160 3.81 -0.05 11.66
N VAL A 161 4.79 -0.77 11.09
CA VAL A 161 5.35 -1.99 11.66
C VAL A 161 6.08 -1.71 12.98
N ALA A 162 6.92 -0.66 13.01
CA ALA A 162 7.68 -0.28 14.19
C ALA A 162 6.79 0.13 15.35
N VAL A 163 5.75 0.95 15.10
CA VAL A 163 4.80 1.38 16.13
C VAL A 163 4.02 0.18 16.68
N SER A 164 3.55 -0.73 15.83
CA SER A 164 2.90 -1.97 16.26
C SER A 164 3.84 -2.82 17.13
N ALA A 165 5.10 -2.99 16.71
CA ALA A 165 6.09 -3.78 17.44
C ALA A 165 6.49 -3.14 18.79
N ALA A 166 6.65 -1.82 18.85
CA ALA A 166 6.94 -1.10 20.09
C ALA A 166 5.78 -1.23 21.10
N ARG A 167 4.54 -1.11 20.64
CA ARG A 167 3.34 -1.33 21.47
C ARG A 167 3.27 -2.77 21.98
N TYR A 168 3.59 -3.75 21.12
CA TYR A 168 3.69 -5.15 21.51
C TYR A 168 4.76 -5.35 22.59
N GLU A 169 5.96 -4.76 22.44
CA GLU A 169 7.06 -4.86 23.38
C GLU A 169 6.71 -4.29 24.76
N VAL A 170 6.15 -3.08 24.79
CA VAL A 170 5.76 -2.42 26.03
C VAL A 170 4.57 -3.12 26.68
N GLY A 171 3.52 -3.45 25.91
CA GLY A 171 2.34 -4.14 26.41
C GLY A 171 2.66 -5.50 27.00
N GLY A 172 3.52 -6.27 26.34
CA GLY A 172 4.00 -7.57 26.84
C GLY A 172 4.81 -7.45 28.12
N ALA A 173 5.68 -6.42 28.24
CA ALA A 173 6.45 -6.15 29.44
C ALA A 173 5.55 -5.73 30.62
N LEU A 174 4.56 -4.88 30.37
CA LEU A 174 3.58 -4.46 31.37
C LEU A 174 2.73 -5.65 31.87
N ALA A 175 2.21 -6.47 30.94
CA ALA A 175 1.43 -7.66 31.27
C ALA A 175 2.24 -8.68 32.10
N ALA A 176 3.54 -8.84 31.78
CA ALA A 176 4.45 -9.71 32.51
C ALA A 176 5.06 -9.05 33.77
N LYS A 177 4.64 -7.82 34.12
CA LYS A 177 5.17 -7.03 35.28
C LYS A 177 6.70 -6.92 35.28
N ARG A 178 7.34 -6.91 34.08
CA ARG A 178 8.79 -6.80 33.93
C ARG A 178 9.27 -5.41 34.31
N ARG A 179 10.38 -5.34 35.06
CA ARG A 179 11.09 -4.10 35.43
C ARG A 179 12.60 -4.30 35.30
N PRO A 180 13.35 -3.34 34.73
CA PRO A 180 12.87 -2.13 34.06
C PRO A 180 12.09 -2.43 32.75
N LEU A 181 11.25 -1.52 32.34
CA LEU A 181 10.56 -1.62 31.05
C LEU A 181 11.57 -1.52 29.89
N PRO A 182 11.33 -2.24 28.77
CA PRO A 182 12.14 -2.08 27.57
C PRO A 182 11.93 -0.68 27.00
N TRP A 183 12.97 0.12 26.95
CA TRP A 183 12.88 1.52 26.51
C TRP A 183 13.58 1.79 25.17
N ARG A 184 14.58 0.96 24.81
CA ARG A 184 15.44 1.22 23.63
C ARG A 184 14.65 1.13 22.31
N GLY A 185 13.90 0.05 22.11
CA GLY A 185 13.05 -0.12 20.94
C GLY A 185 11.96 0.97 20.84
N PRO A 186 11.12 1.13 21.86
CA PRO A 186 10.10 2.18 21.90
C PRO A 186 10.65 3.60 21.72
N LEU A 187 11.81 3.93 22.34
CA LEU A 187 12.44 5.23 22.14
C LEU A 187 12.89 5.44 20.69
N ALA A 188 13.53 4.44 20.08
CA ALA A 188 13.93 4.53 18.68
C ALA A 188 12.73 4.79 17.76
N VAL A 189 11.60 4.12 18.04
CA VAL A 189 10.34 4.34 17.29
C VAL A 189 9.77 5.73 17.54
N ALA A 190 9.80 6.23 18.78
CA ALA A 190 9.35 7.58 19.10
C ALA A 190 10.20 8.65 18.39
N VAL A 191 11.53 8.48 18.37
CA VAL A 191 12.45 9.37 17.63
C VAL A 191 12.17 9.31 16.12
N TYR A 192 11.95 8.11 15.58
CA TYR A 192 11.60 7.98 14.17
C TYR A 192 10.26 8.63 13.82
N ALA A 193 9.22 8.43 14.63
CA ALA A 193 7.93 9.08 14.45
C ALA A 193 8.03 10.61 14.55
N ALA A 194 8.80 11.13 15.51
CA ALA A 194 9.06 12.56 15.63
C ALA A 194 9.81 13.11 14.39
N PHE A 195 10.78 12.37 13.86
CA PHE A 195 11.47 12.70 12.62
C PHE A 195 10.50 12.76 11.43
N VAL A 196 9.62 11.76 11.26
CA VAL A 196 8.61 11.73 10.18
C VAL A 196 7.72 12.97 10.23
N LEU A 197 7.23 13.34 11.42
CA LEU A 197 6.37 14.50 11.60
C LEU A 197 7.12 15.83 11.38
N ALA A 198 8.33 15.96 11.92
CA ALA A 198 9.15 17.17 11.77
C ALA A 198 9.58 17.39 10.31
N TYR A 199 10.05 16.31 9.66
CA TYR A 199 10.39 16.36 8.23
C TYR A 199 9.16 16.71 7.39
N GLY A 200 8.02 16.09 7.65
CA GLY A 200 6.78 16.36 6.95
C GLY A 200 6.32 17.80 7.07
N ALA A 201 6.36 18.38 8.27
CA ALA A 201 6.00 19.76 8.50
C ALA A 201 6.92 20.73 7.75
N TRP A 202 8.23 20.50 7.82
CA TRP A 202 9.21 21.29 7.07
C TRP A 202 9.01 21.18 5.56
N ARG A 203 8.85 19.94 5.06
CA ARG A 203 8.74 19.67 3.61
C ARG A 203 7.48 20.27 3.01
N LEU A 204 6.33 20.16 3.68
CA LEU A 204 5.08 20.78 3.24
C LEU A 204 5.24 22.30 3.16
N GLY A 205 5.83 22.95 4.16
CA GLY A 205 6.08 24.39 4.10
C GLY A 205 6.96 24.81 2.91
N VAL A 206 7.98 24.01 2.57
CA VAL A 206 8.83 24.25 1.39
C VAL A 206 8.02 24.11 0.09
N ILE A 207 7.22 23.03 -0.02
CA ILE A 207 6.39 22.78 -1.21
C ILE A 207 5.35 23.88 -1.39
N ASP A 208 4.64 24.25 -0.32
CA ASP A 208 3.62 25.29 -0.36
C ASP A 208 4.18 26.64 -0.82
N ALA A 209 5.38 26.99 -0.33
CA ALA A 209 6.07 28.19 -0.77
C ALA A 209 6.46 28.13 -2.26
N GLN A 210 6.95 26.97 -2.74
CA GLN A 210 7.28 26.77 -4.15
C GLN A 210 6.03 26.84 -5.04
N VAL A 211 4.93 26.19 -4.65
CA VAL A 211 3.65 26.23 -5.38
C VAL A 211 3.07 27.64 -5.42
N ALA A 212 3.18 28.40 -4.32
CA ALA A 212 2.72 29.78 -4.28
C ALA A 212 3.52 30.70 -5.23
N ALA A 213 4.83 30.46 -5.38
CA ALA A 213 5.70 31.22 -6.25
C ALA A 213 5.71 30.76 -7.72
N ALA A 214 5.22 29.55 -8.00
CA ALA A 214 5.25 28.99 -9.35
C ALA A 214 4.23 29.66 -10.28
N PRO A 215 4.57 29.84 -11.58
CA PRO A 215 3.62 30.30 -12.58
C PRO A 215 2.49 29.27 -12.72
N LYS A 216 1.28 29.75 -12.82
CA LYS A 216 0.09 28.91 -13.00
C LYS A 216 -0.25 28.81 -14.48
N ILE A 217 -0.58 27.62 -14.94
CA ILE A 217 -1.09 27.34 -16.28
C ILE A 217 -2.48 26.71 -16.19
N GLY A 218 -3.32 27.02 -17.16
CA GLY A 218 -4.61 26.35 -17.33
C GLY A 218 -4.39 24.93 -17.87
N VAL A 219 -4.88 23.92 -17.16
CA VAL A 219 -4.82 22.53 -17.61
C VAL A 219 -6.24 21.99 -17.76
N GLY A 220 -6.54 21.46 -18.95
CA GLY A 220 -7.79 20.78 -19.22
C GLY A 220 -7.67 19.27 -19.01
N LEU A 221 -8.52 18.70 -18.16
CA LEU A 221 -8.62 17.25 -17.98
C LEU A 221 -9.86 16.75 -18.70
N VAL A 222 -9.67 15.82 -19.64
CA VAL A 222 -10.74 15.28 -20.45
C VAL A 222 -10.92 13.80 -20.13
N GLN A 223 -12.15 13.40 -19.81
CA GLN A 223 -12.49 12.01 -19.50
C GLN A 223 -13.77 11.60 -20.19
N ALA A 224 -13.69 10.63 -21.11
CA ALA A 224 -14.86 10.13 -21.87
C ALA A 224 -15.86 9.34 -21.01
N ASN A 225 -15.51 8.97 -19.79
CA ASN A 225 -16.33 8.21 -18.84
C ASN A 225 -16.96 6.95 -19.45
N MET A 226 -16.14 6.15 -20.14
CA MET A 226 -16.56 4.90 -20.74
C MET A 226 -16.22 3.71 -19.87
N GLY A 227 -17.20 2.84 -19.67
CA GLY A 227 -16.96 1.54 -19.03
C GLY A 227 -16.12 0.62 -19.92
N LEU A 228 -15.49 -0.38 -19.29
CA LEU A 228 -14.61 -1.33 -19.97
C LEU A 228 -15.30 -2.10 -21.10
N LEU A 229 -16.56 -2.50 -20.91
CA LEU A 229 -17.34 -3.24 -21.92
C LEU A 229 -17.61 -2.34 -23.13
N ALA A 230 -18.02 -1.09 -22.93
CA ALA A 230 -18.23 -0.14 -24.02
C ALA A 230 -16.94 0.10 -24.83
N LYS A 231 -15.77 0.17 -24.18
CA LYS A 231 -14.48 0.25 -24.88
C LYS A 231 -14.14 -0.99 -25.71
N ARG A 232 -14.67 -2.16 -25.36
CA ARG A 232 -14.48 -3.40 -26.14
C ARG A 232 -15.40 -3.46 -27.34
N GLU A 233 -16.65 -2.97 -27.21
CA GLU A 233 -17.65 -2.95 -28.27
C GLU A 233 -17.30 -1.92 -29.35
N ASP A 234 -16.94 -0.70 -28.96
CA ASP A 234 -16.43 0.33 -29.85
C ASP A 234 -15.16 1.01 -29.29
N PRO A 235 -13.96 0.56 -29.72
CA PRO A 235 -12.70 1.16 -29.33
C PRO A 235 -12.48 2.60 -29.80
N PHE A 236 -13.25 3.04 -30.83
CA PHE A 236 -13.13 4.38 -31.42
C PHE A 236 -14.01 5.41 -30.73
N GLU A 237 -15.15 5.02 -30.20
CA GLU A 237 -16.07 5.93 -29.53
C GLU A 237 -15.37 6.74 -28.44
N GLY A 238 -14.49 6.07 -27.65
CA GLY A 238 -13.71 6.73 -26.63
C GLY A 238 -12.80 7.82 -27.18
N GLN A 239 -12.15 7.59 -28.31
CA GLN A 239 -11.28 8.59 -28.95
C GLN A 239 -12.09 9.77 -29.48
N VAL A 240 -13.23 9.51 -30.14
CA VAL A 240 -14.12 10.56 -30.64
C VAL A 240 -14.58 11.43 -29.48
N ARG A 241 -15.07 10.84 -28.39
CA ARG A 241 -15.53 11.58 -27.21
C ARG A 241 -14.41 12.43 -26.59
N HIS A 242 -13.18 11.91 -26.49
CA HIS A 242 -12.04 12.68 -25.98
C HIS A 242 -11.70 13.86 -26.92
N LEU A 243 -11.74 13.66 -28.24
CA LEU A 243 -11.51 14.73 -29.21
C LEU A 243 -12.58 15.81 -29.13
N ASP A 244 -13.85 15.43 -29.13
CA ASP A 244 -14.97 16.38 -29.08
C ASP A 244 -14.94 17.21 -27.79
N GLN A 245 -14.70 16.55 -26.65
CA GLN A 245 -14.55 17.24 -25.37
C GLN A 245 -13.31 18.14 -25.33
N SER A 246 -12.21 17.74 -25.97
CA SER A 246 -11.00 18.55 -26.06
C SER A 246 -11.21 19.80 -26.92
N LEU A 247 -11.91 19.67 -28.06
CA LEU A 247 -12.25 20.79 -28.93
C LEU A 247 -13.20 21.77 -28.22
N ALA A 248 -14.21 21.27 -27.52
CA ALA A 248 -15.10 22.10 -26.73
C ALA A 248 -14.36 22.84 -25.62
N LEU A 249 -13.47 22.15 -24.89
CA LEU A 249 -12.66 22.74 -23.83
C LEU A 249 -11.68 23.80 -24.36
N GLU A 250 -11.06 23.55 -25.51
CA GLU A 250 -10.19 24.52 -26.18
C GLU A 250 -10.96 25.76 -26.60
N ALA A 251 -12.15 25.60 -27.19
CA ALA A 251 -12.97 26.72 -27.64
C ALA A 251 -13.46 27.63 -26.51
N GLU A 252 -13.71 27.04 -25.32
CA GLU A 252 -14.28 27.77 -24.16
C GLU A 252 -13.21 28.34 -23.22
N HIS A 253 -12.13 27.58 -22.98
CA HIS A 253 -11.19 27.88 -21.89
C HIS A 253 -9.73 28.07 -22.31
N HIS A 254 -9.36 27.75 -23.55
CA HIS A 254 -8.00 27.87 -24.11
C HIS A 254 -6.90 27.36 -23.15
N PRO A 255 -6.96 26.09 -22.66
CA PRO A 255 -5.99 25.58 -21.71
C PRO A 255 -4.59 25.46 -22.39
N ALA A 256 -3.53 25.71 -21.62
CA ALA A 256 -2.16 25.53 -22.09
C ALA A 256 -1.76 24.06 -22.31
N LEU A 257 -2.50 23.14 -21.67
CA LEU A 257 -2.30 21.70 -21.77
C LEU A 257 -3.64 20.97 -21.63
N ILE A 258 -3.87 19.97 -22.52
CA ILE A 258 -4.99 19.04 -22.39
C ILE A 258 -4.43 17.66 -22.07
N VAL A 259 -4.97 17.01 -21.04
CA VAL A 259 -4.55 15.69 -20.57
C VAL A 259 -5.69 14.70 -20.68
N TRP A 260 -5.41 13.56 -21.29
CA TRP A 260 -6.31 12.42 -21.37
C TRP A 260 -5.88 11.32 -20.38
N PRO A 261 -6.81 10.50 -19.84
CA PRO A 261 -6.49 9.42 -18.94
C PRO A 261 -5.75 8.28 -19.63
N GLU A 262 -5.18 7.38 -18.85
CA GLU A 262 -4.60 6.13 -19.33
C GLU A 262 -5.60 5.35 -20.20
N SER A 263 -5.11 4.72 -21.24
CA SER A 263 -5.93 3.94 -22.20
C SER A 263 -7.01 4.76 -22.96
N ALA A 264 -6.87 6.08 -23.01
CA ALA A 264 -7.74 6.92 -23.86
C ALA A 264 -7.49 6.66 -25.35
N PHE A 265 -6.26 6.26 -25.70
CA PHE A 265 -5.84 5.94 -27.06
C PHE A 265 -5.70 4.42 -27.23
N ALA A 266 -6.56 3.81 -28.07
CA ALA A 266 -6.62 2.35 -28.24
C ALA A 266 -5.58 1.77 -29.22
N ARG A 267 -4.78 2.61 -29.88
CA ARG A 267 -3.79 2.17 -30.89
C ARG A 267 -2.37 2.58 -30.50
N PHE A 268 -1.38 1.79 -30.95
CA PHE A 268 0.01 2.20 -30.89
C PHE A 268 0.24 3.47 -31.73
N ILE A 269 0.92 4.45 -31.14
CA ILE A 269 1.44 5.60 -31.87
C ILE A 269 2.60 5.09 -32.73
N PRO A 270 2.55 5.20 -34.07
CA PRO A 270 3.65 4.73 -34.91
C PRO A 270 4.96 5.45 -34.55
N ASP A 271 6.08 4.73 -34.53
CA ASP A 271 7.41 5.27 -34.23
C ASP A 271 7.81 6.48 -35.08
N ARG A 272 7.28 6.55 -36.32
CA ARG A 272 7.48 7.69 -37.23
C ARG A 272 6.94 9.03 -36.70
N LEU A 273 5.96 9.02 -35.79
CA LEU A 273 5.41 10.22 -35.15
C LEU A 273 6.17 10.60 -33.86
N TRP A 274 7.00 9.71 -33.36
CA TRP A 274 7.74 9.88 -32.11
C TRP A 274 8.92 10.88 -32.21
N PRO A 275 9.68 10.95 -33.33
CA PRO A 275 10.75 11.96 -33.50
C PRO A 275 10.24 13.39 -33.50
N ASP A 276 9.07 13.64 -34.11
CA ASP A 276 8.50 14.99 -34.23
C ASP A 276 8.01 15.56 -32.89
N CYS A 277 7.65 14.69 -31.93
CA CYS A 277 7.28 15.10 -30.58
C CYS A 277 8.48 15.51 -29.73
N ARG A 278 9.73 15.12 -30.08
CA ARG A 278 10.94 15.52 -29.39
C ARG A 278 11.58 16.83 -29.88
N ALA A 279 11.15 17.31 -31.02
CA ALA A 279 11.75 18.47 -31.70
C ALA A 279 10.97 19.78 -31.46
N ARG A 280 9.96 19.77 -30.61
CA ARG A 280 9.21 20.95 -30.17
C ARG A 280 9.26 21.02 -28.63
#